data_e0ebe6da2702ebab56c4062e0544b8c9
#
_entry.id   e0ebe6da2702ebab56c4062e0544b8c9
#
_cell.length_a   1.000
_cell.length_b   1.000
_cell.length_c   1.000
_cell.angle_alpha   90.00
_cell.angle_beta   90.00
_cell.angle_gamma   90.00
#
_symmetry.space_group_name_H-M   'P 1'
#
loop_
_entity.id
_entity.type
_entity.pdbx_description
1 polymer ?
#
loop_
_entity_poly.entity_id
_entity_poly.type
_entity_poly.pdbx_seq_one_letter_code
_entity_poly.pdbx_strand_id
1 'polypeptide(L)'
;MQHIFSSAGGLTVVPYPGSDPRLLLTGGGTETAYEYRDRGGYRPVGSVAALADEVERSGLRGRGGAGFPFAVKVAGVRGGSRAGAGAPAGWTETVVVANGEEGEPASFKDRWLLRHRPHLVLDGLRLAAALVGSRRGYVYLSDPEAARCIGAALEELGGALPDGPEIAVVQVDPGYVAGEETAAVQAIDGGPAKPTDKPPRPFEAGVAGLPTLVSNVETLANLPFLDRWGADTYRAAGTALSPGTFLATVTAAGHPPTLYELPHGLPFADLLALHGVAESELRGALIGGYFTGLLDRTVADLNLDHETLRRAGAGLGCGAIALITAECPVAVAAGVLNYFDRENAGQCGSCFNGTAAMAAAATALAEGLAGGEDLHRLRRWATVLRGRGACGTLDAACNTAASLLERFPREVAAHLDNQCPDCAGGPALDHAPYRVATEVVL
;
A
#
# COMPACT_ATOMS: atom_id res chain seq x y z
N MET A 1 -13.16 27.67 0.10
CA MET A 1 -13.14 27.19 -1.30
C MET A 1 -12.27 25.97 -1.32
N GLN A 2 -12.85 24.78 -1.54
CA GLN A 2 -12.07 23.55 -1.73
C GLN A 2 -11.32 23.67 -3.07
N HIS A 3 -10.01 23.65 -3.03
CA HIS A 3 -9.19 23.53 -4.23
C HIS A 3 -9.24 22.08 -4.71
N ILE A 4 -10.24 21.76 -5.55
CA ILE A 4 -10.33 20.47 -6.23
C ILE A 4 -9.43 20.55 -7.46
N PHE A 5 -8.40 19.73 -7.52
CA PHE A 5 -7.52 19.60 -8.66
C PHE A 5 -7.85 18.31 -9.41
N SER A 6 -8.42 18.43 -10.60
CA SER A 6 -8.62 17.30 -11.50
C SER A 6 -7.34 17.06 -12.30
N SER A 7 -6.73 15.88 -12.16
CA SER A 7 -5.69 15.42 -13.09
C SER A 7 -6.33 14.81 -14.33
N ALA A 8 -5.68 14.93 -15.48
CA ALA A 8 -6.08 14.25 -16.72
C ALA A 8 -6.06 12.73 -16.46
N GLY A 9 -7.25 12.10 -16.39
CA GLY A 9 -7.39 10.68 -16.10
C GLY A 9 -8.46 10.30 -15.08
N GLY A 10 -9.28 11.26 -14.62
CA GLY A 10 -10.43 10.96 -13.75
C GLY A 10 -10.10 10.81 -12.25
N LEU A 11 -8.83 10.81 -11.82
CA LEU A 11 -8.45 10.83 -10.41
C LEU A 11 -8.48 12.27 -9.87
N THR A 12 -9.19 12.47 -8.76
CA THR A 12 -9.18 13.74 -8.03
C THR A 12 -8.10 13.69 -6.95
N VAL A 13 -7.35 14.77 -6.74
CA VAL A 13 -6.31 14.89 -5.71
C VAL A 13 -6.67 16.02 -4.77
N VAL A 14 -6.79 15.72 -3.48
CA VAL A 14 -7.29 16.68 -2.48
C VAL A 14 -6.43 16.63 -1.22
N PRO A 15 -5.73 17.70 -0.84
CA PRO A 15 -5.16 17.81 0.49
C PRO A 15 -6.26 17.91 1.54
N TYR A 16 -5.99 17.45 2.76
CA TYR A 16 -6.94 17.62 3.85
C TYR A 16 -7.21 19.11 4.12
N PRO A 17 -8.48 19.52 4.23
CA PRO A 17 -8.83 20.92 4.44
C PRO A 17 -8.14 21.52 5.67
N GLY A 18 -7.52 22.68 5.51
CA GLY A 18 -6.87 23.41 6.59
C GLY A 18 -5.47 22.90 6.99
N SER A 19 -4.89 21.98 6.22
CA SER A 19 -3.50 21.55 6.38
C SER A 19 -2.66 21.82 5.14
N ASP A 20 -1.36 22.11 5.34
CA ASP A 20 -0.40 22.13 4.24
C ASP A 20 -0.01 20.69 3.91
N PRO A 21 -0.17 20.24 2.66
CA PRO A 21 0.17 18.88 2.27
C PRO A 21 1.69 18.67 2.35
N ARG A 22 2.10 17.50 2.86
CA ARG A 22 3.52 17.11 2.97
C ARG A 22 3.97 16.31 1.76
N LEU A 23 3.08 15.49 1.23
CA LEU A 23 3.33 14.55 0.15
C LEU A 23 2.68 14.99 -1.16
N LEU A 24 1.46 15.54 -1.11
CA LEU A 24 0.75 15.99 -2.29
C LEU A 24 1.23 17.36 -2.78
N LEU A 25 1.07 17.60 -4.07
CA LEU A 25 1.23 18.93 -4.67
C LEU A 25 -0.12 19.60 -4.87
N THR A 26 -0.16 20.91 -4.67
CA THR A 26 -1.33 21.75 -4.95
C THR A 26 -1.40 22.24 -6.40
N GLY A 27 -0.43 21.90 -7.25
CA GLY A 27 -0.37 22.20 -8.68
C GLY A 27 -0.40 20.94 -9.54
N GLY A 28 -0.83 21.06 -10.80
CA GLY A 28 -0.78 19.95 -11.77
C GLY A 28 0.61 19.78 -12.38
N GLY A 29 0.92 18.57 -12.85
CA GLY A 29 2.17 18.23 -13.54
C GLY A 29 3.17 17.47 -12.66
N THR A 30 4.30 17.11 -13.26
CA THR A 30 5.43 16.46 -12.59
C THR A 30 6.35 17.54 -12.02
N GLU A 31 6.71 17.44 -10.75
CA GLU A 31 7.63 18.35 -10.08
C GLU A 31 9.04 18.20 -10.67
N THR A 32 9.65 19.32 -11.10
CA THR A 32 11.01 19.36 -11.63
C THR A 32 12.05 19.43 -10.50
N ALA A 33 13.32 19.11 -10.83
CA ALA A 33 14.43 19.26 -9.89
C ALA A 33 14.61 20.70 -9.38
N TYR A 34 14.31 21.68 -10.23
CA TYR A 34 14.37 23.09 -9.84
C TYR A 34 13.30 23.41 -8.79
N GLU A 35 12.04 23.07 -9.03
CA GLU A 35 10.92 23.31 -8.12
C GLU A 35 11.11 22.56 -6.80
N TYR A 36 11.62 21.32 -6.86
CA TYR A 36 11.91 20.54 -5.67
C TYR A 36 13.01 21.18 -4.80
N ARG A 37 14.10 21.67 -5.43
CA ARG A 37 15.18 22.38 -4.72
C ARG A 37 14.73 23.72 -4.16
N ASP A 38 13.90 24.48 -4.90
CA ASP A 38 13.35 25.76 -4.44
C ASP A 38 12.49 25.57 -3.17
N ARG A 39 11.81 24.43 -3.06
CA ARG A 39 11.11 24.02 -1.83
C ARG A 39 12.03 23.43 -0.76
N GLY A 40 13.34 23.43 -0.97
CA GLY A 40 14.37 22.99 -0.02
C GLY A 40 14.64 21.49 -0.04
N GLY A 41 14.41 20.84 -1.16
CA GLY A 41 14.81 19.44 -1.40
C GLY A 41 16.32 19.29 -1.66
N TYR A 42 16.81 18.05 -1.61
CA TYR A 42 18.21 17.67 -1.81
C TYR A 42 19.20 18.45 -0.93
N ARG A 43 18.82 18.71 0.31
CA ARG A 43 19.73 19.31 1.28
C ARG A 43 20.91 18.36 1.56
N PRO A 44 22.13 18.86 1.77
CA PRO A 44 23.22 18.02 2.24
C PRO A 44 22.80 17.24 3.50
N VAL A 45 23.12 15.96 3.56
CA VAL A 45 22.88 15.17 4.77
C VAL A 45 23.84 15.67 5.85
N GLY A 46 23.29 16.28 6.90
CA GLY A 46 24.10 16.80 8.01
C GLY A 46 24.66 15.65 8.86
N SER A 47 24.01 15.32 9.95
CA SER A 47 24.38 14.18 10.79
C SER A 47 23.43 13.00 10.56
N VAL A 48 23.97 11.88 10.06
CA VAL A 48 23.21 10.63 9.91
C VAL A 48 22.67 10.15 11.27
N ALA A 49 23.40 10.38 12.36
CA ALA A 49 22.93 10.02 13.70
C ALA A 49 21.73 10.88 14.12
N ALA A 50 21.77 12.19 13.86
CA ALA A 50 20.64 13.07 14.14
C ALA A 50 19.40 12.71 13.29
N LEU A 51 19.59 12.38 12.01
CA LEU A 51 18.49 11.91 11.16
C LEU A 51 17.90 10.59 11.68
N ALA A 52 18.74 9.66 12.15
CA ALA A 52 18.28 8.39 12.72
C ALA A 52 17.45 8.63 13.99
N ASP A 53 17.88 9.54 14.87
CA ASP A 53 17.15 9.97 16.07
C ASP A 53 15.79 10.59 15.69
N GLU A 54 15.74 11.47 14.69
CA GLU A 54 14.49 12.07 14.23
C GLU A 54 13.53 11.01 13.64
N VAL A 55 14.05 10.06 12.87
CA VAL A 55 13.26 8.94 12.34
C VAL A 55 12.69 8.07 13.47
N GLU A 56 13.47 7.75 14.49
CA GLU A 56 13.01 6.95 15.64
C GLU A 56 11.94 7.72 16.44
N ARG A 57 12.20 8.95 16.82
CA ARG A 57 11.29 9.83 17.56
C ARG A 57 9.98 10.09 16.80
N SER A 58 10.04 10.16 15.48
CA SER A 58 8.87 10.41 14.64
C SER A 58 7.81 9.32 14.76
N GLY A 59 8.21 8.08 15.02
CA GLY A 59 7.33 6.93 15.01
C GLY A 59 6.82 6.57 13.60
N LEU A 60 7.53 6.99 12.54
CA LEU A 60 7.17 6.69 11.14
C LEU A 60 6.98 5.19 10.93
N ARG A 61 5.80 4.82 10.42
CA ARG A 61 5.47 3.44 10.03
C ARG A 61 5.49 3.27 8.53
N GLY A 62 5.76 2.04 8.07
CA GLY A 62 5.68 1.66 6.67
C GLY A 62 4.28 1.87 6.07
N ARG A 63 4.22 2.38 4.85
CA ARG A 63 3.01 2.70 4.09
C ARG A 63 2.63 1.66 3.03
N GLY A 64 3.44 0.60 2.90
CA GLY A 64 3.20 -0.47 1.92
C GLY A 64 2.27 -1.61 2.37
N GLY A 65 1.57 -1.45 3.51
CA GLY A 65 0.58 -2.44 3.98
C GLY A 65 0.75 -2.88 5.44
N ALA A 66 1.92 -3.37 5.83
CA ALA A 66 2.15 -3.97 7.16
C ALA A 66 2.25 -2.97 8.33
N GLY A 67 2.41 -1.68 8.08
CA GLY A 67 2.55 -0.66 9.11
C GLY A 67 3.75 -0.87 10.05
N PHE A 68 4.81 -1.56 9.58
CA PHE A 68 5.98 -1.88 10.39
C PHE A 68 6.79 -0.61 10.72
N PRO A 69 7.30 -0.44 11.96
CA PRO A 69 8.08 0.74 12.32
C PRO A 69 9.35 0.87 11.47
N PHE A 70 9.50 2.00 10.78
CA PHE A 70 10.62 2.20 9.84
C PHE A 70 11.97 2.22 10.52
N ALA A 71 12.09 2.85 11.70
CA ALA A 71 13.32 2.86 12.49
C ALA A 71 13.82 1.46 12.85
N VAL A 72 12.89 0.54 13.19
CA VAL A 72 13.23 -0.86 13.50
C VAL A 72 13.76 -1.58 12.25
N LYS A 73 13.17 -1.30 11.07
CA LYS A 73 13.66 -1.86 9.80
C LYS A 73 15.08 -1.36 9.45
N VAL A 74 15.33 -0.06 9.63
CA VAL A 74 16.67 0.54 9.47
C VAL A 74 17.68 -0.09 10.43
N ALA A 75 17.33 -0.22 11.71
CA ALA A 75 18.19 -0.85 12.71
C ALA A 75 18.51 -2.32 12.37
N GLY A 76 17.52 -3.07 11.86
CA GLY A 76 17.68 -4.45 11.40
C GLY A 76 18.71 -4.58 10.28
N VAL A 77 18.65 -3.70 9.26
CA VAL A 77 19.63 -3.68 8.16
C VAL A 77 21.03 -3.33 8.67
N ARG A 78 21.15 -2.29 9.53
CA ARG A 78 22.44 -1.91 10.13
C ARG A 78 23.04 -3.02 10.99
N GLY A 79 22.23 -3.76 11.75
CA GLY A 79 22.65 -4.88 12.59
C GLY A 79 23.08 -6.11 11.78
N GLY A 80 22.45 -6.34 10.62
CA GLY A 80 22.79 -7.42 9.69
C GLY A 80 24.05 -7.15 8.87
N SER A 81 24.47 -5.90 8.74
CA SER A 81 25.66 -5.51 8.00
C SER A 81 26.92 -5.91 8.80
N ARG A 82 27.45 -7.11 8.56
CA ARG A 82 28.80 -7.47 8.98
C ARG A 82 29.78 -6.72 8.08
N ALA A 83 30.73 -5.99 8.66
CA ALA A 83 31.86 -5.48 7.91
C ALA A 83 32.51 -6.68 7.18
N GLY A 84 32.39 -6.72 5.86
CA GLY A 84 33.06 -7.71 5.04
C GLY A 84 34.56 -7.67 5.36
N ALA A 85 35.22 -8.80 5.51
CA ALA A 85 36.66 -8.87 5.77
C ALA A 85 37.39 -8.14 4.64
N GLY A 86 37.89 -6.92 4.92
CA GLY A 86 38.60 -6.05 3.98
C GLY A 86 37.92 -4.74 3.60
N ALA A 87 36.71 -4.45 4.07
CA ALA A 87 36.07 -3.15 3.85
C ALA A 87 36.68 -2.08 4.78
N PRO A 88 36.89 -0.82 4.28
CA PRO A 88 37.30 0.29 5.14
C PRO A 88 36.33 0.49 6.31
N ALA A 89 36.83 0.91 7.46
CA ALA A 89 36.03 1.15 8.65
C ALA A 89 34.88 2.11 8.35
N GLY A 90 33.64 1.71 8.62
CA GLY A 90 32.41 2.49 8.36
C GLY A 90 31.68 2.13 7.06
N TRP A 91 32.15 1.14 6.27
CA TRP A 91 31.48 0.68 5.07
C TRP A 91 30.72 -0.61 5.34
N THR A 92 29.42 -0.53 5.18
CA THR A 92 28.54 -1.70 5.21
C THR A 92 28.03 -1.94 3.79
N GLU A 93 28.28 -3.13 3.24
CA GLU A 93 27.64 -3.51 1.99
C GLU A 93 26.15 -3.75 2.25
N THR A 94 25.36 -2.74 1.99
CA THR A 94 23.90 -2.79 2.12
C THR A 94 23.25 -2.28 0.85
N VAL A 95 21.97 -2.57 0.68
CA VAL A 95 21.16 -2.15 -0.47
C VAL A 95 19.90 -1.46 0.02
N VAL A 96 19.41 -0.44 -0.72
CA VAL A 96 18.11 0.18 -0.49
C VAL A 96 17.21 -0.01 -1.70
N VAL A 97 15.97 -0.40 -1.49
CA VAL A 97 14.94 -0.56 -2.52
C VAL A 97 13.76 0.34 -2.19
N ALA A 98 13.49 1.31 -3.06
CA ALA A 98 12.24 2.06 -3.09
C ALA A 98 11.21 1.19 -3.82
N ASN A 99 10.35 0.53 -3.05
CA ASN A 99 9.31 -0.33 -3.58
C ASN A 99 8.06 0.50 -3.91
N GLY A 100 7.87 0.78 -5.20
CA GLY A 100 6.74 1.47 -5.79
C GLY A 100 5.84 0.56 -6.62
N GLU A 101 6.02 -0.77 -6.50
CA GLU A 101 5.07 -1.72 -7.09
C GLU A 101 3.76 -1.68 -6.31
N GLU A 102 2.71 -1.24 -6.98
CA GLU A 102 1.38 -1.00 -6.41
C GLU A 102 0.38 -2.01 -6.96
N GLY A 103 0.49 -3.26 -6.44
CA GLY A 103 -0.36 -4.37 -6.85
C GLY A 103 -1.80 -4.33 -6.32
N GLU A 104 -2.13 -3.42 -5.38
CA GLU A 104 -3.49 -3.25 -4.87
C GLU A 104 -4.38 -2.51 -5.89
N PRO A 105 -5.45 -3.15 -6.42
CA PRO A 105 -6.25 -2.54 -7.49
C PRO A 105 -6.91 -1.22 -7.09
N ALA A 106 -7.34 -1.10 -5.84
CA ALA A 106 -8.03 0.08 -5.31
C ALA A 106 -7.06 1.21 -4.87
N SER A 107 -5.75 1.06 -5.09
CA SER A 107 -4.74 2.07 -4.73
C SER A 107 -4.17 2.78 -5.95
N PHE A 108 -3.81 4.06 -5.79
CA PHE A 108 -3.13 4.87 -6.79
C PHE A 108 -2.10 5.83 -6.19
N LYS A 109 -1.73 5.67 -4.94
CA LYS A 109 -0.87 6.61 -4.21
C LYS A 109 0.61 6.54 -4.62
N ASP A 110 1.13 5.31 -4.81
CA ASP A 110 2.54 5.09 -5.11
C ASP A 110 2.84 5.48 -6.56
N ARG A 111 1.97 5.10 -7.51
CA ARG A 111 2.03 5.55 -8.88
C ARG A 111 1.93 7.07 -8.99
N TRP A 112 1.03 7.70 -8.21
CA TRP A 112 0.92 9.15 -8.18
C TRP A 112 2.21 9.82 -7.69
N LEU A 113 2.79 9.35 -6.58
CA LEU A 113 4.06 9.88 -6.07
C LEU A 113 5.19 9.77 -7.10
N LEU A 114 5.34 8.60 -7.72
CA LEU A 114 6.39 8.35 -8.70
C LEU A 114 6.21 9.20 -9.98
N ARG A 115 4.98 9.46 -10.40
CA ARG A 115 4.68 10.27 -11.58
C ARG A 115 4.78 11.77 -11.32
N HIS A 116 4.32 12.25 -10.16
CA HIS A 116 4.20 13.69 -9.87
C HIS A 116 5.25 14.23 -8.92
N ARG A 117 5.79 13.39 -8.02
CA ARG A 117 6.81 13.74 -7.03
C ARG A 117 8.07 12.85 -7.10
N PRO A 118 8.63 12.59 -8.31
CA PRO A 118 9.77 11.68 -8.44
C PRO A 118 10.97 12.13 -7.61
N HIS A 119 11.24 13.44 -7.53
CA HIS A 119 12.32 13.98 -6.73
C HIS A 119 12.14 13.78 -5.23
N LEU A 120 10.92 13.85 -4.72
CA LEU A 120 10.62 13.58 -3.31
C LEU A 120 10.92 12.12 -2.96
N VAL A 121 10.56 11.18 -3.84
CA VAL A 121 10.86 9.75 -3.66
C VAL A 121 12.36 9.48 -3.75
N LEU A 122 13.06 10.07 -4.72
CA LEU A 122 14.50 9.94 -4.90
C LEU A 122 15.28 10.52 -3.74
N ASP A 123 14.88 11.68 -3.20
CA ASP A 123 15.49 12.28 -2.02
C ASP A 123 15.27 11.43 -0.77
N GLY A 124 14.05 10.87 -0.62
CA GLY A 124 13.76 9.91 0.45
C GLY A 124 14.61 8.65 0.37
N LEU A 125 14.83 8.11 -0.85
CA LEU A 125 15.72 6.98 -1.07
C LEU A 125 17.17 7.32 -0.74
N ARG A 126 17.66 8.52 -1.11
CA ARG A 126 18.99 9.05 -0.76
C ARG A 126 19.20 9.10 0.76
N LEU A 127 18.23 9.64 1.49
CA LEU A 127 18.28 9.73 2.95
C LEU A 127 18.23 8.33 3.60
N ALA A 128 17.41 7.41 3.08
CA ALA A 128 17.37 6.03 3.53
C ALA A 128 18.71 5.31 3.30
N ALA A 129 19.36 5.57 2.15
CA ALA A 129 20.67 5.03 1.85
C ALA A 129 21.73 5.57 2.82
N ALA A 130 21.70 6.86 3.16
CA ALA A 130 22.57 7.44 4.18
C ALA A 130 22.37 6.79 5.55
N LEU A 131 21.10 6.54 5.94
CA LEU A 131 20.76 5.89 7.21
C LEU A 131 21.37 4.49 7.35
N VAL A 132 21.42 3.68 6.27
CA VAL A 132 21.98 2.32 6.32
C VAL A 132 23.40 2.22 5.75
N GLY A 133 24.00 3.33 5.26
CA GLY A 133 25.35 3.35 4.69
C GLY A 133 25.41 2.68 3.30
N SER A 134 24.32 2.71 2.53
CA SER A 134 24.25 2.07 1.22
C SER A 134 24.78 2.94 0.10
N ARG A 135 25.47 2.31 -0.87
CA ARG A 135 25.87 2.92 -2.14
C ARG A 135 25.07 2.42 -3.33
N ARG A 136 24.16 1.47 -3.13
CA ARG A 136 23.30 0.89 -4.17
C ARG A 136 21.85 1.15 -3.82
N GLY A 137 21.12 1.73 -4.76
CA GLY A 137 19.70 1.98 -4.64
C GLY A 137 18.93 1.44 -5.85
N TYR A 138 17.72 0.99 -5.60
CA TYR A 138 16.82 0.55 -6.66
C TYR A 138 15.48 1.26 -6.51
N VAL A 139 14.90 1.68 -7.64
CA VAL A 139 13.49 2.02 -7.74
C VAL A 139 12.81 0.86 -8.45
N TYR A 140 11.97 0.13 -7.73
CA TYR A 140 11.27 -1.07 -8.20
C TYR A 140 9.80 -0.75 -8.41
N LEU A 141 9.26 -1.00 -9.59
CA LEU A 141 7.91 -0.60 -9.99
C LEU A 141 7.43 -1.38 -11.23
N SER A 142 6.13 -1.33 -11.54
CA SER A 142 5.57 -1.90 -12.78
C SER A 142 5.03 -0.84 -13.74
N ASP A 143 4.67 0.35 -13.26
CA ASP A 143 4.07 1.41 -14.04
C ASP A 143 5.06 2.06 -15.02
N PRO A 144 4.87 1.93 -16.37
CA PRO A 144 5.79 2.48 -17.36
C PRO A 144 5.91 4.01 -17.30
N GLU A 145 4.82 4.71 -16.99
CA GLU A 145 4.82 6.17 -16.89
C GLU A 145 5.63 6.63 -15.66
N ALA A 146 5.47 5.95 -14.52
CA ALA A 146 6.29 6.20 -13.34
C ALA A 146 7.78 5.94 -13.61
N ALA A 147 8.11 4.85 -14.35
CA ALA A 147 9.48 4.57 -14.74
C ALA A 147 10.08 5.69 -15.60
N ARG A 148 9.30 6.23 -16.55
CA ARG A 148 9.70 7.36 -17.39
C ARG A 148 9.92 8.63 -16.56
N CYS A 149 9.02 8.94 -15.61
CA CYS A 149 9.15 10.12 -14.75
C CYS A 149 10.39 10.03 -13.83
N ILE A 150 10.66 8.85 -13.26
CA ILE A 150 11.88 8.62 -12.46
C ILE A 150 13.14 8.73 -13.33
N GLY A 151 13.13 8.18 -14.55
CA GLY A 151 14.24 8.32 -15.49
C GLY A 151 14.53 9.78 -15.83
N ALA A 152 13.50 10.56 -16.18
CA ALA A 152 13.63 11.99 -16.46
C ALA A 152 14.15 12.76 -15.23
N ALA A 153 13.66 12.46 -14.03
CA ALA A 153 14.15 13.09 -12.81
C ALA A 153 15.62 12.78 -12.53
N LEU A 154 16.09 11.57 -12.81
CA LEU A 154 17.52 11.24 -12.71
C LEU A 154 18.36 12.00 -13.77
N GLU A 155 17.85 12.14 -15.01
CA GLU A 155 18.51 12.95 -16.05
C GLU A 155 18.64 14.43 -15.64
N GLU A 156 17.61 15.03 -15.03
CA GLU A 156 17.67 16.40 -14.49
C GLU A 156 18.75 16.58 -13.41
N LEU A 157 19.15 15.50 -12.75
CA LEU A 157 20.23 15.48 -11.76
C LEU A 157 21.60 15.12 -12.36
N GLY A 158 21.70 14.97 -13.69
CA GLY A 158 22.92 14.54 -14.36
C GLY A 158 23.24 13.06 -14.23
N GLY A 159 22.22 12.24 -14.00
CA GLY A 159 22.32 10.78 -13.91
C GLY A 159 22.68 10.23 -12.52
N ALA A 160 22.86 11.09 -11.50
CA ALA A 160 23.24 10.67 -10.15
C ALA A 160 22.54 11.50 -9.07
N LEU A 161 22.25 10.86 -7.94
CA LEU A 161 21.72 11.58 -6.77
C LEU A 161 22.84 12.38 -6.08
N PRO A 162 22.58 13.64 -5.70
CA PRO A 162 23.54 14.41 -4.91
C PRO A 162 23.86 13.70 -3.59
N ASP A 163 25.12 13.41 -3.33
CA ASP A 163 25.60 12.68 -2.13
C ASP A 163 24.82 11.39 -1.84
N GLY A 164 24.34 10.71 -2.90
CA GLY A 164 23.48 9.54 -2.81
C GLY A 164 24.09 8.26 -3.39
N PRO A 165 23.31 7.15 -3.35
CA PRO A 165 23.69 5.90 -3.96
C PRO A 165 23.57 5.97 -5.49
N GLU A 166 24.24 5.03 -6.17
CA GLU A 166 23.96 4.71 -7.57
C GLU A 166 22.56 4.09 -7.67
N ILE A 167 21.73 4.60 -8.60
CA ILE A 167 20.33 4.19 -8.74
C ILE A 167 20.14 3.38 -10.02
N ALA A 168 19.49 2.22 -9.87
CA ALA A 168 18.93 1.47 -10.99
C ALA A 168 17.39 1.43 -10.89
N VAL A 169 16.73 1.63 -12.02
CA VAL A 169 15.27 1.46 -12.14
C VAL A 169 14.98 0.05 -12.63
N VAL A 170 14.20 -0.71 -11.88
CA VAL A 170 13.82 -2.09 -12.21
C VAL A 170 12.32 -2.11 -12.45
N GLN A 171 11.94 -2.28 -13.71
CA GLN A 171 10.55 -2.39 -14.13
C GLN A 171 10.18 -3.88 -14.30
N VAL A 172 9.02 -4.25 -13.75
CA VAL A 172 8.47 -5.62 -13.78
C VAL A 172 7.05 -5.61 -14.33
N ASP A 173 6.52 -6.78 -14.64
CA ASP A 173 5.10 -6.92 -14.95
C ASP A 173 4.25 -6.66 -13.70
N PRO A 174 3.09 -5.99 -13.83
CA PRO A 174 2.22 -5.70 -12.70
C PRO A 174 1.62 -6.98 -12.11
N GLY A 175 1.48 -7.03 -10.78
CA GLY A 175 0.84 -8.15 -10.11
C GLY A 175 0.76 -7.96 -8.60
N TYR A 176 -0.28 -8.50 -7.98
CA TYR A 176 -0.50 -8.34 -6.54
C TYR A 176 0.71 -8.80 -5.70
N VAL A 177 1.27 -9.96 -6.04
CA VAL A 177 2.41 -10.53 -5.32
C VAL A 177 3.73 -9.86 -5.66
N ALA A 178 3.83 -9.15 -6.79
CA ALA A 178 5.05 -8.48 -7.22
C ALA A 178 5.50 -7.38 -6.23
N GLY A 179 4.54 -6.75 -5.52
CA GLY A 179 4.81 -5.75 -4.48
C GLY A 179 5.35 -6.31 -3.16
N GLU A 180 5.40 -7.64 -2.98
CA GLU A 180 5.94 -8.26 -1.76
C GLU A 180 7.47 -8.08 -1.69
N GLU A 181 8.03 -7.85 -0.47
CA GLU A 181 9.44 -7.48 -0.30
C GLU A 181 10.44 -8.51 -0.85
N THR A 182 10.12 -9.82 -0.76
CA THR A 182 11.00 -10.88 -1.30
C THR A 182 10.82 -11.06 -2.80
N ALA A 183 9.64 -10.75 -3.34
CA ALA A 183 9.41 -10.72 -4.79
C ALA A 183 10.23 -9.62 -5.46
N ALA A 184 10.29 -8.44 -4.83
CA ALA A 184 11.12 -7.34 -5.29
C ALA A 184 12.62 -7.72 -5.28
N VAL A 185 13.10 -8.35 -4.22
CA VAL A 185 14.48 -8.84 -4.12
C VAL A 185 14.77 -9.85 -5.24
N GLN A 186 13.90 -10.84 -5.42
CA GLN A 186 14.08 -11.87 -6.43
C GLN A 186 14.10 -11.29 -7.85
N ALA A 187 13.24 -10.33 -8.15
CA ALA A 187 13.21 -9.67 -9.45
C ALA A 187 14.45 -8.81 -9.72
N ILE A 188 14.96 -8.10 -8.72
CA ILE A 188 16.19 -7.31 -8.83
C ILE A 188 17.40 -8.23 -9.08
N ASP A 189 17.41 -9.43 -8.51
CA ASP A 189 18.44 -10.45 -8.75
C ASP A 189 18.25 -11.22 -10.08
N GLY A 190 17.30 -10.80 -10.94
CA GLY A 190 17.07 -11.37 -12.28
C GLY A 190 16.13 -12.57 -12.30
N GLY A 191 15.47 -12.89 -11.20
CA GLY A 191 14.42 -13.91 -11.12
C GLY A 191 13.02 -13.35 -11.40
N PRO A 192 11.96 -14.15 -11.28
CA PRO A 192 10.59 -13.68 -11.41
C PRO A 192 10.18 -12.82 -10.21
N ALA A 193 9.27 -11.84 -10.44
CA ALA A 193 8.67 -11.02 -9.38
C ALA A 193 7.68 -11.82 -8.52
N LYS A 194 8.16 -12.85 -7.84
CA LYS A 194 7.37 -13.77 -7.01
C LYS A 194 7.99 -13.92 -5.62
N PRO A 195 7.15 -14.03 -4.56
CA PRO A 195 7.63 -14.18 -3.19
C PRO A 195 8.47 -15.44 -2.97
N THR A 196 9.43 -15.36 -2.05
CA THR A 196 10.20 -16.49 -1.55
C THR A 196 9.87 -16.78 -0.09
N ASP A 197 10.25 -17.97 0.40
CA ASP A 197 10.08 -18.33 1.80
C ASP A 197 10.94 -17.47 2.73
N LYS A 198 10.46 -17.23 3.94
CA LYS A 198 11.16 -16.54 5.03
C LYS A 198 11.30 -17.48 6.23
N PRO A 199 12.44 -17.55 6.93
CA PRO A 199 13.68 -16.78 6.79
C PRO A 199 14.58 -17.25 5.63
N PRO A 200 15.60 -16.46 5.20
CA PRO A 200 15.96 -15.14 5.72
C PRO A 200 14.99 -14.03 5.26
N ARG A 201 14.93 -12.94 6.04
CA ARG A 201 14.23 -11.72 5.62
C ARG A 201 15.18 -10.82 4.81
N PRO A 202 14.67 -9.91 3.94
CA PRO A 202 15.53 -9.03 3.14
C PRO A 202 16.54 -8.21 3.95
N PHE A 203 16.20 -7.79 5.18
CA PHE A 203 17.13 -7.07 6.04
C PHE A 203 18.30 -7.93 6.56
N GLU A 204 18.20 -9.27 6.46
CA GLU A 204 19.25 -10.23 6.80
C GLU A 204 20.05 -10.64 5.54
N ALA A 205 19.32 -11.01 4.46
CA ALA A 205 19.88 -11.41 3.18
C ALA A 205 18.87 -11.09 2.07
N GLY A 206 19.05 -9.97 1.40
CA GLY A 206 18.22 -9.49 0.29
C GLY A 206 18.96 -9.51 -1.04
N VAL A 207 18.96 -8.39 -1.76
CA VAL A 207 19.56 -8.24 -3.10
C VAL A 207 21.03 -8.66 -3.08
N ALA A 208 21.41 -9.55 -3.98
CA ALA A 208 22.74 -10.16 -4.07
C ALA A 208 23.20 -10.79 -2.73
N GLY A 209 22.27 -11.26 -1.90
CA GLY A 209 22.55 -11.80 -0.56
C GLY A 209 22.94 -10.76 0.50
N LEU A 210 22.87 -9.46 0.19
CA LEU A 210 23.23 -8.37 1.09
C LEU A 210 22.06 -7.93 1.96
N PRO A 211 22.30 -7.43 3.19
CA PRO A 211 21.26 -6.78 3.98
C PRO A 211 20.59 -5.66 3.21
N THR A 212 19.29 -5.76 2.98
CA THR A 212 18.54 -4.88 2.08
C THR A 212 17.39 -4.19 2.81
N LEU A 213 17.35 -2.87 2.75
CA LEU A 213 16.23 -2.05 3.19
C LEU A 213 15.20 -1.94 2.05
N VAL A 214 14.21 -2.81 2.04
CA VAL A 214 13.06 -2.66 1.13
C VAL A 214 12.02 -1.77 1.81
N SER A 215 11.67 -0.62 1.22
CA SER A 215 10.68 0.30 1.79
C SER A 215 9.75 0.86 0.71
N ASN A 216 8.48 1.00 1.03
CA ASN A 216 7.50 1.61 0.15
C ASN A 216 7.83 3.09 -0.14
N VAL A 217 7.54 3.56 -1.35
CA VAL A 217 7.88 4.92 -1.81
C VAL A 217 7.25 6.02 -0.98
N GLU A 218 6.01 5.86 -0.48
CA GLU A 218 5.40 6.83 0.42
C GLU A 218 6.12 6.90 1.77
N THR A 219 6.61 5.77 2.28
CA THR A 219 7.42 5.75 3.50
C THR A 219 8.69 6.57 3.32
N LEU A 220 9.39 6.37 2.20
CA LEU A 220 10.60 7.10 1.85
C LEU A 220 10.33 8.59 1.64
N ALA A 221 9.24 8.94 0.98
CA ALA A 221 8.82 10.31 0.73
C ALA A 221 8.59 11.15 2.00
N ASN A 222 8.43 10.52 3.17
CA ASN A 222 8.35 11.22 4.45
C ASN A 222 9.73 11.61 5.03
N LEU A 223 10.83 11.01 4.57
CA LEU A 223 12.16 11.28 5.13
C LEU A 223 12.65 12.70 4.88
N PRO A 224 12.48 13.33 3.70
CA PRO A 224 12.86 14.73 3.49
C PRO A 224 12.14 15.70 4.44
N PHE A 225 10.88 15.41 4.79
CA PHE A 225 10.16 16.19 5.79
C PHE A 225 10.79 16.06 7.18
N LEU A 226 11.15 14.85 7.58
CA LEU A 226 11.81 14.58 8.87
C LEU A 226 13.20 15.20 8.95
N ASP A 227 14.01 15.11 7.87
CA ASP A 227 15.32 15.74 7.79
C ASP A 227 15.24 17.27 7.93
N ARG A 228 14.19 17.88 7.38
CA ARG A 228 14.03 19.31 7.36
C ARG A 228 13.38 19.89 8.62
N TRP A 229 12.31 19.24 9.11
CA TRP A 229 11.40 19.81 10.12
C TRP A 229 11.41 19.06 11.44
N GLY A 230 12.03 17.87 11.47
CA GLY A 230 12.16 17.01 12.65
C GLY A 230 10.88 16.27 13.06
N ALA A 231 11.06 15.41 14.04
CA ALA A 231 10.01 14.52 14.55
C ALA A 231 8.87 15.26 15.22
N ASP A 232 9.14 16.32 15.96
CA ASP A 232 8.10 17.05 16.69
C ASP A 232 7.09 17.69 15.73
N THR A 233 7.58 18.29 14.63
CA THR A 233 6.72 18.84 13.56
C THR A 233 5.98 17.73 12.82
N TYR A 234 6.62 16.57 12.60
CA TYR A 234 5.95 15.40 12.00
C TYR A 234 4.79 14.90 12.87
N ARG A 235 5.00 14.81 14.18
CA ARG A 235 4.06 14.34 15.18
C ARG A 235 2.95 15.34 15.51
N ALA A 236 3.05 16.58 15.07
CA ALA A 236 1.99 17.59 15.24
C ALA A 236 0.69 17.20 14.49
N ALA A 237 0.78 16.32 13.48
CA ALA A 237 -0.37 15.69 12.85
C ALA A 237 -0.49 14.23 13.30
N GLY A 238 -1.71 13.69 13.24
CA GLY A 238 -1.99 12.31 13.61
C GLY A 238 -2.28 12.12 15.10
N THR A 239 -2.18 10.88 15.56
CA THR A 239 -2.37 10.51 16.97
C THR A 239 -1.03 10.27 17.67
N ALA A 240 -1.04 10.11 18.98
CA ALA A 240 0.16 9.80 19.75
C ALA A 240 0.82 8.47 19.33
N LEU A 241 0.01 7.46 18.93
CA LEU A 241 0.46 6.13 18.53
C LEU A 241 0.56 5.94 17.01
N SER A 242 -0.14 6.78 16.24
CA SER A 242 -0.11 6.83 14.78
C SER A 242 0.16 8.25 14.33
N PRO A 243 1.41 8.75 14.45
CA PRO A 243 1.75 10.12 14.08
C PRO A 243 1.85 10.33 12.57
N GLY A 244 1.72 11.58 12.16
CA GLY A 244 1.87 12.02 10.78
C GLY A 244 0.61 11.88 9.95
N THR A 245 0.80 11.99 8.63
CA THR A 245 -0.23 11.84 7.60
C THR A 245 -0.02 10.55 6.81
N PHE A 246 -1.02 10.15 6.04
CA PHE A 246 -0.94 9.05 5.07
C PHE A 246 -1.71 9.39 3.81
N LEU A 247 -1.34 8.78 2.70
CA LEU A 247 -2.08 8.89 1.44
C LEU A 247 -3.20 7.85 1.41
N ALA A 248 -4.43 8.31 1.17
CA ALA A 248 -5.60 7.46 1.04
C ALA A 248 -6.19 7.58 -0.36
N THR A 249 -6.29 6.45 -1.08
CA THR A 249 -7.11 6.36 -2.28
C THR A 249 -8.51 5.92 -1.88
N VAL A 250 -9.50 6.79 -2.07
CA VAL A 250 -10.90 6.53 -1.72
C VAL A 250 -11.73 6.30 -2.97
N THR A 251 -12.51 5.22 -2.98
CA THR A 251 -13.39 4.84 -4.09
C THR A 251 -14.79 4.54 -3.57
N ALA A 252 -15.80 4.92 -4.32
CA ALA A 252 -17.20 4.59 -4.07
C ALA A 252 -17.98 4.58 -5.40
N ALA A 253 -19.07 3.79 -5.48
CA ALA A 253 -19.93 3.79 -6.65
C ALA A 253 -20.50 5.19 -6.92
N GLY A 254 -20.45 5.63 -8.18
CA GLY A 254 -20.96 6.96 -8.59
C GLY A 254 -20.09 8.15 -8.18
N HIS A 255 -18.96 7.93 -7.50
CA HIS A 255 -18.00 8.97 -7.11
C HIS A 255 -16.66 8.78 -7.84
N PRO A 256 -15.97 9.87 -8.23
CA PRO A 256 -14.65 9.74 -8.82
C PRO A 256 -13.64 9.25 -7.78
N PRO A 257 -12.73 8.34 -8.14
CA PRO A 257 -11.63 7.97 -7.27
C PRO A 257 -10.86 9.20 -6.82
N THR A 258 -10.57 9.30 -5.52
CA THR A 258 -9.90 10.49 -4.97
C THR A 258 -8.71 10.10 -4.12
N LEU A 259 -7.57 10.74 -4.37
CA LEU A 259 -6.37 10.61 -3.56
C LEU A 259 -6.33 11.76 -2.53
N TYR A 260 -6.35 11.40 -1.27
CA TYR A 260 -6.26 12.33 -0.14
C TYR A 260 -4.91 12.18 0.59
N GLU A 261 -4.41 13.27 1.15
CA GLU A 261 -3.44 13.22 2.23
C GLU A 261 -4.17 13.51 3.55
N LEU A 262 -4.31 12.49 4.40
CA LEU A 262 -5.12 12.55 5.62
C LEU A 262 -4.25 12.44 6.87
N PRO A 263 -4.57 13.13 7.98
CA PRO A 263 -3.96 12.87 9.27
C PRO A 263 -4.44 11.51 9.80
N HIS A 264 -3.55 10.75 10.43
CA HIS A 264 -3.99 9.59 11.20
C HIS A 264 -4.95 10.02 12.32
N GLY A 265 -5.95 9.19 12.62
CA GLY A 265 -6.96 9.49 13.62
C GLY A 265 -8.16 10.26 13.10
N LEU A 266 -8.21 10.57 11.79
CA LEU A 266 -9.40 11.15 11.17
C LEU A 266 -10.61 10.25 11.42
N PRO A 267 -11.75 10.75 11.94
CA PRO A 267 -12.98 9.98 12.03
C PRO A 267 -13.44 9.51 10.64
N PHE A 268 -13.88 8.26 10.54
CA PHE A 268 -14.36 7.73 9.26
C PHE A 268 -15.57 8.48 8.72
N ALA A 269 -16.45 8.96 9.63
CA ALA A 269 -17.59 9.80 9.26
C ALA A 269 -17.16 11.11 8.57
N ASP A 270 -16.04 11.71 9.01
CA ASP A 270 -15.49 12.92 8.37
C ASP A 270 -14.93 12.58 6.97
N LEU A 271 -14.36 11.39 6.77
CA LEU A 271 -13.96 10.93 5.44
C LEU A 271 -15.17 10.76 4.51
N LEU A 272 -16.28 10.18 5.00
CA LEU A 272 -17.51 10.06 4.22
C LEU A 272 -18.01 11.43 3.77
N ALA A 273 -18.10 12.38 4.70
CA ALA A 273 -18.52 13.76 4.40
C ALA A 273 -17.57 14.43 3.38
N LEU A 274 -16.26 14.24 3.54
CA LEU A 274 -15.24 14.76 2.64
C LEU A 274 -15.36 14.18 1.21
N HIS A 275 -15.69 12.87 1.12
CA HIS A 275 -15.86 12.18 -0.18
C HIS A 275 -17.26 12.37 -0.78
N GLY A 276 -18.18 13.01 -0.06
CA GLY A 276 -19.54 13.30 -0.51
C GLY A 276 -20.51 12.11 -0.42
N VAL A 277 -20.19 11.10 0.40
CA VAL A 277 -21.03 9.92 0.63
C VAL A 277 -21.82 10.12 1.94
N ALA A 278 -23.15 9.96 1.88
CA ALA A 278 -23.95 10.01 3.09
C ALA A 278 -23.78 8.73 3.93
N GLU A 279 -23.70 8.87 5.25
CA GLU A 279 -23.55 7.71 6.14
C GLU A 279 -24.69 6.69 5.99
N SER A 280 -25.90 7.16 5.65
CA SER A 280 -27.06 6.30 5.38
C SER A 280 -26.90 5.40 4.14
N GLU A 281 -26.02 5.76 3.20
CA GLU A 281 -25.72 4.99 2.01
C GLU A 281 -24.65 3.92 2.27
N LEU A 282 -23.89 4.07 3.37
CA LEU A 282 -22.80 3.16 3.69
C LEU A 282 -23.34 1.79 4.12
N ARG A 283 -22.94 0.75 3.43
CA ARG A 283 -23.20 -0.66 3.77
C ARG A 283 -21.96 -1.29 4.43
N GLY A 284 -20.77 -0.84 4.05
CA GLY A 284 -19.52 -1.35 4.56
C GLY A 284 -18.31 -0.74 3.84
N ALA A 285 -17.13 -1.25 4.12
CA ALA A 285 -15.90 -0.81 3.47
C ALA A 285 -14.83 -1.91 3.42
N LEU A 286 -13.94 -1.78 2.43
CA LEU A 286 -12.62 -2.42 2.42
C LEU A 286 -11.62 -1.34 2.83
N ILE A 287 -10.86 -1.53 3.91
CA ILE A 287 -9.84 -0.58 4.37
C ILE A 287 -8.46 -1.21 4.30
N GLY A 288 -7.53 -0.47 3.69
CA GLY A 288 -6.16 -0.94 3.49
C GLY A 288 -6.01 -1.88 2.32
N GLY A 289 -6.93 -1.80 1.36
CA GLY A 289 -7.04 -2.68 0.22
C GLY A 289 -7.76 -3.98 0.55
N TYR A 290 -7.58 -4.98 -0.28
CA TYR A 290 -8.28 -6.26 -0.15
C TYR A 290 -7.78 -7.14 1.00
N PHE A 291 -6.60 -6.83 1.55
CA PHE A 291 -5.93 -7.71 2.52
C PHE A 291 -6.72 -7.94 3.80
N THR A 292 -7.39 -6.92 4.34
CA THR A 292 -8.01 -6.99 5.67
C THR A 292 -9.41 -7.59 5.66
N GLY A 293 -10.00 -7.81 4.47
CA GLY A 293 -11.39 -8.21 4.32
C GLY A 293 -12.37 -7.04 4.46
N LEU A 294 -13.65 -7.36 4.62
CA LEU A 294 -14.74 -6.41 4.65
C LEU A 294 -15.03 -5.94 6.09
N LEU A 295 -15.38 -4.68 6.24
CA LEU A 295 -16.01 -4.12 7.44
C LEU A 295 -17.46 -3.78 7.11
N ASP A 296 -18.37 -4.00 8.05
CA ASP A 296 -19.76 -3.58 7.93
C ASP A 296 -19.92 -2.08 8.22
N ARG A 297 -21.15 -1.57 8.20
CA ARG A 297 -21.45 -0.16 8.42
C ARG A 297 -20.93 0.42 9.74
N THR A 298 -20.61 -0.40 10.74
CA THR A 298 -20.04 0.06 12.02
C THR A 298 -18.65 0.68 11.85
N VAL A 299 -18.04 0.57 10.67
CA VAL A 299 -16.82 1.29 10.30
C VAL A 299 -16.98 2.80 10.42
N ALA A 300 -18.18 3.34 10.26
CA ALA A 300 -18.47 4.76 10.42
C ALA A 300 -18.08 5.32 11.81
N ASP A 301 -18.11 4.48 12.84
CA ASP A 301 -17.76 4.83 14.22
C ASP A 301 -16.24 4.77 14.52
N LEU A 302 -15.42 4.38 13.54
CA LEU A 302 -13.98 4.17 13.73
C LEU A 302 -13.16 5.41 13.32
N ASN A 303 -11.94 5.49 13.84
CA ASN A 303 -10.95 6.43 13.39
C ASN A 303 -9.92 5.75 12.47
N LEU A 304 -9.40 6.48 11.49
CA LEU A 304 -8.41 6.03 10.53
C LEU A 304 -7.00 6.09 11.14
N ASP A 305 -6.74 5.22 12.10
CA ASP A 305 -5.42 5.00 12.70
C ASP A 305 -5.12 3.51 12.91
N HIS A 306 -3.86 3.18 13.13
CA HIS A 306 -3.42 1.79 13.26
C HIS A 306 -4.00 1.07 14.48
N GLU A 307 -4.17 1.79 15.60
CA GLU A 307 -4.64 1.21 16.85
C GLU A 307 -6.14 0.94 16.84
N THR A 308 -6.94 1.87 16.33
CA THR A 308 -8.41 1.73 16.24
C THR A 308 -8.79 0.64 15.27
N LEU A 309 -8.24 0.67 14.05
CA LEU A 309 -8.55 -0.34 13.04
C LEU A 309 -8.07 -1.74 13.46
N ARG A 310 -6.94 -1.86 14.13
CA ARG A 310 -6.48 -3.16 14.65
C ARG A 310 -7.45 -3.75 15.68
N ARG A 311 -8.03 -2.94 16.59
CA ARG A 311 -9.06 -3.40 17.54
C ARG A 311 -10.32 -3.87 16.82
N ALA A 312 -10.66 -3.27 15.68
CA ALA A 312 -11.77 -3.69 14.84
C ALA A 312 -11.45 -4.91 13.94
N GLY A 313 -10.24 -5.49 14.05
CA GLY A 313 -9.81 -6.62 13.22
C GLY A 313 -9.43 -6.21 11.79
N ALA A 314 -9.10 -4.94 11.57
CA ALA A 314 -8.71 -4.39 10.27
C ALA A 314 -7.35 -3.65 10.35
N GLY A 315 -6.96 -2.94 9.31
CA GLY A 315 -5.76 -2.12 9.28
C GLY A 315 -5.79 -1.10 8.15
N LEU A 316 -5.01 -0.02 8.28
CA LEU A 316 -4.88 0.99 7.22
C LEU A 316 -4.25 0.43 5.94
N GLY A 317 -3.49 -0.66 6.06
CA GLY A 317 -2.85 -1.32 4.92
C GLY A 317 -2.04 -0.36 4.07
N CYS A 318 -2.32 -0.35 2.77
CA CYS A 318 -1.73 0.56 1.79
C CYS A 318 -2.50 1.88 1.64
N GLY A 319 -3.49 2.17 2.50
CA GLY A 319 -4.30 3.39 2.40
C GLY A 319 -5.42 3.34 1.35
N ALA A 320 -5.66 2.22 0.68
CA ALA A 320 -6.83 2.07 -0.18
C ALA A 320 -8.09 1.89 0.67
N ILE A 321 -9.12 2.69 0.42
CA ILE A 321 -10.40 2.68 1.13
C ILE A 321 -11.51 2.61 0.09
N ALA A 322 -12.17 1.45 -0.02
CA ALA A 322 -13.31 1.28 -0.91
C ALA A 322 -14.61 1.27 -0.10
N LEU A 323 -15.51 2.20 -0.39
CA LEU A 323 -16.79 2.35 0.27
C LEU A 323 -17.84 1.51 -0.46
N ILE A 324 -18.43 0.53 0.23
CA ILE A 324 -19.52 -0.27 -0.29
C ILE A 324 -20.81 0.50 -0.03
N THR A 325 -21.44 0.99 -1.09
CA THR A 325 -22.66 1.82 -1.03
C THR A 325 -23.81 1.18 -1.79
N ALA A 326 -23.67 0.98 -3.09
CA ALA A 326 -24.69 0.39 -3.95
C ALA A 326 -24.49 -1.11 -4.19
N GLU A 327 -23.26 -1.60 -4.02
CA GLU A 327 -22.89 -2.97 -4.36
C GLU A 327 -23.34 -3.98 -3.28
N CYS A 328 -23.64 -5.18 -3.70
CA CYS A 328 -23.88 -6.30 -2.79
C CYS A 328 -22.56 -6.74 -2.12
N PRO A 329 -22.44 -6.76 -0.78
CA PRO A 329 -21.23 -7.19 -0.09
C PRO A 329 -20.80 -8.62 -0.42
N VAL A 330 -21.75 -9.53 -0.73
CA VAL A 330 -21.46 -10.90 -1.16
C VAL A 330 -20.81 -10.92 -2.54
N ALA A 331 -21.31 -10.12 -3.48
CA ALA A 331 -20.72 -9.98 -4.82
C ALA A 331 -19.32 -9.34 -4.75
N VAL A 332 -19.13 -8.31 -3.91
CA VAL A 332 -17.83 -7.69 -3.65
C VAL A 332 -16.84 -8.72 -3.10
N ALA A 333 -17.24 -9.49 -2.08
CA ALA A 333 -16.37 -10.53 -1.51
C ALA A 333 -16.01 -11.63 -2.52
N ALA A 334 -16.97 -12.06 -3.34
CA ALA A 334 -16.73 -13.03 -4.42
C ALA A 334 -15.72 -12.46 -5.44
N GLY A 335 -15.87 -11.18 -5.84
CA GLY A 335 -14.93 -10.49 -6.72
C GLY A 335 -13.51 -10.44 -6.16
N VAL A 336 -13.36 -10.08 -4.90
CA VAL A 336 -12.06 -10.04 -4.20
C VAL A 336 -11.42 -11.43 -4.10
N LEU A 337 -12.21 -12.48 -3.79
CA LEU A 337 -11.70 -13.85 -3.73
C LEU A 337 -11.28 -14.36 -5.11
N ASN A 338 -12.03 -14.05 -6.17
CA ASN A 338 -11.64 -14.33 -7.55
C ASN A 338 -10.37 -13.59 -7.96
N TYR A 339 -10.16 -12.37 -7.46
CA TYR A 339 -8.92 -11.64 -7.67
C TYR A 339 -7.73 -12.39 -7.06
N PHE A 340 -7.80 -12.81 -5.79
CA PHE A 340 -6.73 -13.57 -5.15
C PHE A 340 -6.46 -14.92 -5.80
N ASP A 341 -7.49 -15.58 -6.36
CA ASP A 341 -7.29 -16.81 -7.10
C ASP A 341 -6.46 -16.60 -8.36
N ARG A 342 -6.66 -15.50 -9.08
CA ARG A 342 -5.90 -15.18 -10.30
C ARG A 342 -4.50 -14.62 -10.03
N GLU A 343 -4.36 -13.82 -8.98
CA GLU A 343 -3.15 -13.05 -8.68
C GLU A 343 -2.20 -13.77 -7.72
N ASN A 344 -2.49 -15.00 -7.30
CA ASN A 344 -1.55 -15.75 -6.47
C ASN A 344 -0.32 -16.19 -7.28
N ALA A 345 0.81 -16.40 -6.59
CA ALA A 345 2.08 -16.72 -7.25
C ALA A 345 2.13 -18.11 -7.93
N GLY A 346 1.14 -18.98 -7.68
CA GLY A 346 1.12 -20.37 -8.17
C GLY A 346 2.18 -21.29 -7.54
N GLN A 347 2.80 -20.89 -6.42
CA GLN A 347 3.94 -21.61 -5.81
C GLN A 347 3.54 -22.48 -4.62
N CYS A 348 2.68 -21.96 -3.71
CA CYS A 348 2.29 -22.66 -2.49
C CYS A 348 1.01 -23.45 -2.73
N GLY A 349 1.05 -24.79 -2.61
CA GLY A 349 -0.10 -25.67 -2.84
C GLY A 349 -1.34 -25.31 -2.02
N SER A 350 -1.15 -24.90 -0.74
CA SER A 350 -2.23 -24.41 0.11
C SER A 350 -2.83 -23.11 -0.39
N CYS A 351 -2.03 -22.24 -1.01
CA CYS A 351 -2.45 -20.94 -1.52
C CYS A 351 -3.30 -21.12 -2.79
N PHE A 352 -2.74 -21.64 -3.87
CA PHE A 352 -3.46 -21.68 -5.15
C PHE A 352 -4.70 -22.61 -5.11
N ASN A 353 -4.66 -23.74 -4.38
CA ASN A 353 -5.86 -24.58 -4.18
C ASN A 353 -6.87 -23.91 -3.24
N GLY A 354 -6.39 -23.24 -2.19
CA GLY A 354 -7.24 -22.58 -1.19
C GLY A 354 -7.96 -21.36 -1.75
N THR A 355 -7.26 -20.49 -2.49
CA THR A 355 -7.87 -19.32 -3.14
C THR A 355 -8.90 -19.75 -4.18
N ALA A 356 -8.60 -20.75 -5.04
CA ALA A 356 -9.53 -21.28 -6.01
C ALA A 356 -10.81 -21.85 -5.35
N ALA A 357 -10.66 -22.63 -4.27
CA ALA A 357 -11.79 -23.21 -3.56
C ALA A 357 -12.66 -22.14 -2.88
N MET A 358 -12.05 -21.13 -2.24
CA MET A 358 -12.79 -20.03 -1.62
C MET A 358 -13.48 -19.14 -2.66
N ALA A 359 -12.82 -18.85 -3.77
CA ALA A 359 -13.41 -18.09 -4.89
C ALA A 359 -14.63 -18.82 -5.49
N ALA A 360 -14.50 -20.12 -5.77
CA ALA A 360 -15.61 -20.91 -6.30
C ALA A 360 -16.81 -20.95 -5.34
N ALA A 361 -16.59 -21.15 -4.04
CA ALA A 361 -17.67 -21.17 -3.05
C ALA A 361 -18.35 -19.79 -2.89
N ALA A 362 -17.59 -18.70 -2.89
CA ALA A 362 -18.14 -17.36 -2.80
C ALA A 362 -18.89 -16.95 -4.09
N THR A 363 -18.41 -17.37 -5.26
CA THR A 363 -19.11 -17.17 -6.53
C THR A 363 -20.43 -17.94 -6.55
N ALA A 364 -20.43 -19.21 -6.17
CA ALA A 364 -21.65 -19.99 -6.04
C ALA A 364 -22.67 -19.35 -5.07
N LEU A 365 -22.18 -18.78 -3.95
CA LEU A 365 -23.03 -18.04 -3.02
C LEU A 365 -23.62 -16.78 -3.69
N ALA A 366 -22.81 -15.98 -4.36
CA ALA A 366 -23.27 -14.77 -5.04
C ALA A 366 -24.31 -15.07 -6.13
N GLU A 367 -24.19 -16.21 -6.82
CA GLU A 367 -25.10 -16.68 -7.86
C GLU A 367 -26.34 -17.43 -7.32
N GLY A 368 -26.47 -17.58 -5.99
CA GLY A 368 -27.57 -18.31 -5.36
C GLY A 368 -27.52 -19.84 -5.58
N LEU A 369 -26.35 -20.36 -5.91
CA LEU A 369 -26.13 -21.80 -6.17
C LEU A 369 -25.51 -22.52 -4.97
N ALA A 370 -25.07 -21.80 -3.95
CA ALA A 370 -24.46 -22.39 -2.76
C ALA A 370 -25.48 -22.95 -1.79
N GLY A 371 -25.09 -24.02 -1.09
CA GLY A 371 -25.86 -24.60 0.02
C GLY A 371 -25.13 -24.43 1.37
N GLY A 372 -25.78 -24.93 2.44
CA GLY A 372 -25.19 -24.86 3.79
C GLY A 372 -23.82 -25.54 3.93
N GLU A 373 -23.57 -26.60 3.16
CA GLU A 373 -22.28 -27.29 3.12
C GLU A 373 -21.17 -26.42 2.54
N ASP A 374 -21.48 -25.61 1.53
CA ASP A 374 -20.49 -24.70 0.93
C ASP A 374 -20.09 -23.60 1.90
N LEU A 375 -21.05 -23.08 2.69
CA LEU A 375 -20.75 -22.14 3.77
C LEU A 375 -19.90 -22.78 4.88
N HIS A 376 -20.19 -24.04 5.23
CA HIS A 376 -19.39 -24.78 6.21
C HIS A 376 -17.94 -24.93 5.72
N ARG A 377 -17.76 -25.29 4.46
CA ARG A 377 -16.43 -25.40 3.83
C ARG A 377 -15.73 -24.05 3.79
N LEU A 378 -16.40 -22.99 3.34
CA LEU A 378 -15.82 -21.64 3.28
C LEU A 378 -15.33 -21.16 4.66
N ARG A 379 -16.16 -21.35 5.71
CA ARG A 379 -15.78 -21.03 7.10
C ARG A 379 -14.57 -21.83 7.57
N ARG A 380 -14.55 -23.13 7.26
CA ARG A 380 -13.43 -24.02 7.60
C ARG A 380 -12.14 -23.57 6.89
N TRP A 381 -12.18 -23.29 5.58
CA TRP A 381 -11.01 -22.85 4.82
C TRP A 381 -10.46 -21.51 5.34
N ALA A 382 -11.34 -20.55 5.60
CA ALA A 382 -10.98 -19.26 6.17
C ALA A 382 -10.23 -19.37 7.51
N THR A 383 -10.43 -20.47 8.24
CA THR A 383 -9.75 -20.74 9.52
C THR A 383 -8.46 -21.54 9.35
N VAL A 384 -8.53 -22.69 8.64
CA VAL A 384 -7.43 -23.68 8.64
C VAL A 384 -6.31 -23.36 7.66
N LEU A 385 -6.55 -22.48 6.68
CA LEU A 385 -5.56 -22.15 5.66
C LEU A 385 -4.66 -20.97 6.05
N ARG A 386 -5.01 -20.23 7.10
CA ARG A 386 -4.19 -19.11 7.59
C ARG A 386 -2.76 -19.52 7.90
N GLY A 387 -1.79 -18.67 7.50
CA GLY A 387 -0.36 -18.87 7.75
C GLY A 387 0.26 -20.00 6.92
N ARG A 388 -0.44 -20.55 5.91
CA ARG A 388 0.05 -21.65 5.08
C ARG A 388 0.61 -21.23 3.72
N GLY A 389 0.76 -19.93 3.50
CA GLY A 389 1.43 -19.34 2.32
C GLY A 389 2.78 -18.72 2.67
N ALA A 390 3.70 -18.63 1.71
CA ALA A 390 4.97 -17.92 1.86
C ALA A 390 4.79 -16.40 2.01
N CYS A 391 3.70 -15.86 1.45
CA CYS A 391 3.29 -14.45 1.54
C CYS A 391 1.87 -14.31 2.09
N GLY A 392 1.38 -13.07 2.22
CA GLY A 392 0.08 -12.76 2.80
C GLY A 392 -1.15 -13.03 1.94
N THR A 393 -1.01 -13.45 0.67
CA THR A 393 -2.15 -13.59 -0.26
C THR A 393 -3.22 -14.56 0.23
N LEU A 394 -2.81 -15.72 0.74
CA LEU A 394 -3.75 -16.70 1.29
C LEU A 394 -4.46 -16.18 2.55
N ASP A 395 -3.73 -15.46 3.40
CA ASP A 395 -4.31 -14.85 4.61
C ASP A 395 -5.33 -13.75 4.24
N ALA A 396 -5.08 -12.99 3.18
CA ALA A 396 -6.01 -12.01 2.64
C ALA A 396 -7.32 -12.66 2.16
N ALA A 397 -7.23 -13.76 1.41
CA ALA A 397 -8.41 -14.53 1.00
C ALA A 397 -9.17 -15.10 2.22
N CYS A 398 -8.45 -15.60 3.23
CA CYS A 398 -9.05 -16.06 4.48
C CYS A 398 -9.76 -14.93 5.23
N ASN A 399 -9.16 -13.71 5.26
CA ASN A 399 -9.77 -12.53 5.88
C ASN A 399 -11.08 -12.15 5.18
N THR A 400 -11.07 -12.12 3.85
CA THR A 400 -12.25 -11.80 3.05
C THR A 400 -13.39 -12.79 3.30
N ALA A 401 -13.10 -14.10 3.24
CA ALA A 401 -14.11 -15.13 3.49
C ALA A 401 -14.66 -15.10 4.93
N ALA A 402 -13.79 -14.92 5.94
CA ALA A 402 -14.21 -14.83 7.33
C ALA A 402 -15.08 -13.60 7.57
N SER A 403 -14.63 -12.42 7.14
CA SER A 403 -15.34 -11.16 7.37
C SER A 403 -16.70 -11.12 6.65
N LEU A 404 -16.82 -11.70 5.46
CA LEU A 404 -18.11 -11.86 4.79
C LEU A 404 -19.10 -12.64 5.69
N LEU A 405 -18.68 -13.82 6.18
CA LEU A 405 -19.55 -14.69 6.96
C LEU A 405 -19.90 -14.15 8.35
N GLU A 406 -19.01 -13.36 8.94
CA GLU A 406 -19.17 -12.82 10.29
C GLU A 406 -19.92 -11.50 10.32
N ARG A 407 -19.68 -10.62 9.34
CA ARG A 407 -20.17 -9.24 9.34
C ARG A 407 -21.41 -9.01 8.48
N PHE A 408 -21.66 -9.91 7.51
CA PHE A 408 -22.77 -9.80 6.58
C PHE A 408 -23.69 -11.03 6.59
N PRO A 409 -24.09 -11.55 7.78
CA PRO A 409 -24.89 -12.76 7.88
C PRO A 409 -26.28 -12.66 7.24
N ARG A 410 -26.86 -11.45 7.18
CA ARG A 410 -28.18 -11.21 6.55
C ARG A 410 -28.08 -11.31 5.03
N GLU A 411 -27.06 -10.71 4.44
CA GLU A 411 -26.79 -10.74 3.01
C GLU A 411 -26.45 -12.18 2.56
N VAL A 412 -25.65 -12.89 3.36
CA VAL A 412 -25.35 -14.32 3.13
C VAL A 412 -26.62 -15.16 3.17
N ALA A 413 -27.50 -14.98 4.15
CA ALA A 413 -28.77 -15.68 4.24
C ALA A 413 -29.68 -15.38 3.04
N ALA A 414 -29.78 -14.10 2.64
CA ALA A 414 -30.58 -13.70 1.48
C ALA A 414 -30.12 -14.37 0.18
N HIS A 415 -28.81 -14.60 0.03
CA HIS A 415 -28.27 -15.34 -1.13
C HIS A 415 -28.56 -16.83 -1.09
N LEU A 416 -28.52 -17.45 0.10
CA LEU A 416 -28.92 -18.87 0.24
C LEU A 416 -30.40 -19.10 -0.11
N ASP A 417 -31.24 -18.11 0.20
CA ASP A 417 -32.69 -18.17 -0.07
C ASP A 417 -33.05 -17.65 -1.48
N ASN A 418 -32.06 -17.25 -2.30
CA ASN A 418 -32.24 -16.58 -3.60
C ASN A 418 -33.11 -15.31 -3.52
N GLN A 419 -33.00 -14.54 -2.45
CA GLN A 419 -33.79 -13.34 -2.16
C GLN A 419 -32.99 -12.06 -2.08
N CYS A 420 -31.73 -12.05 -2.56
CA CYS A 420 -30.93 -10.83 -2.57
C CYS A 420 -31.50 -9.81 -3.58
N PRO A 421 -31.97 -8.63 -3.13
CA PRO A 421 -32.57 -7.65 -4.02
C PRO A 421 -31.55 -7.04 -4.98
N ASP A 422 -30.29 -6.92 -4.56
CA ASP A 422 -29.22 -6.30 -5.35
C ASP A 422 -28.73 -7.21 -6.48
N CYS A 423 -28.95 -8.53 -6.36
CA CYS A 423 -28.49 -9.54 -7.32
C CYS A 423 -29.64 -10.18 -8.10
N ALA A 424 -30.87 -9.68 -8.00
CA ALA A 424 -32.06 -10.24 -8.65
C ALA A 424 -31.97 -10.32 -10.20
N GLY A 425 -31.11 -9.52 -10.83
CA GLY A 425 -30.81 -9.53 -12.27
C GLY A 425 -29.56 -10.34 -12.65
N GLY A 426 -29.01 -11.09 -11.73
CA GLY A 426 -27.69 -11.72 -11.78
C GLY A 426 -26.65 -10.89 -11.02
N PRO A 427 -25.67 -11.54 -10.35
CA PRO A 427 -24.65 -10.83 -9.60
C PRO A 427 -23.73 -10.04 -10.53
N ALA A 428 -23.48 -8.77 -10.21
CA ALA A 428 -22.43 -8.00 -10.84
C ALA A 428 -21.08 -8.42 -10.23
N LEU A 429 -20.47 -9.47 -10.78
CA LEU A 429 -19.15 -9.95 -10.33
C LEU A 429 -18.05 -9.16 -11.03
N ASP A 430 -17.60 -8.08 -10.40
CA ASP A 430 -16.34 -7.44 -10.76
C ASP A 430 -15.19 -8.20 -10.11
N HIS A 431 -14.27 -8.70 -10.92
CA HIS A 431 -13.11 -9.47 -10.46
C HIS A 431 -11.97 -8.62 -9.89
N ALA A 432 -12.09 -7.32 -9.89
CA ALA A 432 -11.20 -6.38 -9.23
C ALA A 432 -12.03 -5.16 -8.81
N PRO A 433 -12.99 -5.33 -7.86
CA PRO A 433 -13.89 -4.27 -7.48
C PRO A 433 -13.12 -3.05 -7.01
N TYR A 434 -13.64 -1.86 -7.35
CA TYR A 434 -13.02 -0.57 -7.01
C TYR A 434 -11.62 -0.33 -7.61
N ARG A 435 -11.28 -1.04 -8.70
CA ARG A 435 -10.03 -0.78 -9.42
C ARG A 435 -9.98 0.67 -9.89
N VAL A 436 -8.90 1.37 -9.55
CA VAL A 436 -8.62 2.69 -10.09
C VAL A 436 -7.99 2.54 -11.48
N ALA A 437 -8.75 2.93 -12.51
CA ALA A 437 -8.25 2.92 -13.88
C ALA A 437 -7.10 3.92 -14.03
N THR A 438 -6.05 3.51 -14.72
CA THR A 438 -4.84 4.30 -14.93
C THR A 438 -4.73 4.83 -16.35
N GLU A 439 -5.82 4.82 -17.12
CA GLU A 439 -5.79 5.32 -18.48
C GLU A 439 -5.41 6.79 -18.49
N VAL A 440 -4.19 7.04 -18.90
CA VAL A 440 -3.79 8.33 -19.45
C VAL A 440 -4.54 8.45 -20.76
N VAL A 441 -5.58 9.27 -20.81
CA VAL A 441 -6.11 9.75 -22.07
C VAL A 441 -5.01 10.62 -22.65
N LEU A 442 -4.30 10.09 -23.66
CA LEU A 442 -3.33 10.79 -24.47
C LEU A 442 -3.99 11.94 -25.22
#